data_0beba32e06816d62af813eb12c9b8b30
#
_entry.id   0beba32e06816d62af813eb12c9b8b30
#
_cell.length_a   1.000
_cell.length_b   1.000
_cell.length_c   1.000
_cell.angle_alpha   90.00
_cell.angle_beta   90.00
_cell.angle_gamma   90.00
#
_symmetry.space_group_name_H-M   'P 1'
#
loop_
_entity.id
_entity.type
_entity.pdbx_description
1 polymer ?
#
loop_
_entity_poly.entity_id
_entity_poly.type
_entity_poly.pdbx_seq_one_letter_code
_entity_poly.pdbx_strand_id
1 'polypeptide(L)'
;VKDELTEFNLTGNHTLYCIPGDYDTNEFAYTTAAISEVREAMERNLRKKGYEAKATSFTVQTPLMIKTTEGLYINIHEAALVDYSAMLLNVDDKEFNFSAHLTPDKLGKKGYLQLPLHTPWRTIMVSDDARSILASQLILNLNEPCKLEDTSWIKPQKFIGVWWEMFTGGGGTWAYSDYYKAKPGITDYSKLTPNGHHPANTEHVKEYIDFAAENGIDAVLVEGWNEG
;
A
#
# COMPACT_ATOMS: atom_id res chain seq x y z
N VAL A 1 -1.00 -2.17 -22.64
CA VAL A 1 -2.03 -3.06 -22.09
C VAL A 1 -3.32 -2.28 -21.96
N LYS A 2 -4.42 -2.87 -22.44
CA LYS A 2 -5.75 -2.28 -22.25
C LYS A 2 -6.42 -2.82 -21.00
N ASP A 3 -6.36 -4.14 -20.84
CA ASP A 3 -6.95 -4.83 -19.71
C ASP A 3 -6.39 -6.25 -19.53
N GLU A 4 -6.73 -6.88 -18.43
CA GLU A 4 -6.45 -8.27 -18.09
C GLU A 4 -7.77 -8.98 -17.77
N LEU A 5 -7.94 -10.19 -18.33
CA LEU A 5 -9.18 -10.96 -18.20
C LEU A 5 -9.06 -12.12 -17.21
N THR A 6 -8.12 -12.03 -16.26
CA THR A 6 -7.96 -13.05 -15.22
C THR A 6 -9.12 -12.99 -14.23
N GLU A 7 -9.71 -14.15 -13.94
CA GLU A 7 -10.83 -14.31 -13.02
C GLU A 7 -10.50 -15.36 -11.95
N PHE A 8 -11.08 -15.17 -10.77
CA PHE A 8 -10.99 -16.07 -9.62
C PHE A 8 -12.40 -16.38 -9.15
N ASN A 9 -12.91 -17.55 -9.52
CA ASN A 9 -14.25 -18.01 -9.16
C ASN A 9 -14.19 -18.79 -7.86
N LEU A 10 -14.89 -18.34 -6.84
CA LEU A 10 -14.95 -19.02 -5.54
C LEU A 10 -16.15 -19.95 -5.47
N THR A 11 -16.05 -20.95 -4.60
CA THR A 11 -17.03 -22.03 -4.43
C THR A 11 -18.25 -21.61 -3.59
N GLY A 12 -18.24 -20.42 -3.01
CA GLY A 12 -19.33 -19.98 -2.14
C GLY A 12 -19.10 -18.63 -1.49
N ASN A 13 -20.03 -18.28 -0.61
CA ASN A 13 -20.04 -17.01 0.13
C ASN A 13 -19.07 -17.06 1.32
N HIS A 14 -17.81 -16.90 1.03
CA HIS A 14 -16.75 -16.96 2.00
C HIS A 14 -16.52 -15.63 2.73
N THR A 15 -15.74 -15.64 3.81
CA THR A 15 -15.36 -14.42 4.55
C THR A 15 -14.12 -13.78 3.93
N LEU A 16 -14.19 -12.50 3.62
CA LEU A 16 -13.07 -11.68 3.16
C LEU A 16 -12.45 -10.89 4.31
N TYR A 17 -11.13 -10.74 4.25
CA TYR A 17 -10.35 -9.76 5.01
C TYR A 17 -9.71 -8.83 4.00
N CYS A 18 -10.28 -7.65 3.79
CA CYS A 18 -9.92 -6.80 2.68
C CYS A 18 -9.93 -5.31 3.04
N ILE A 19 -9.25 -4.53 2.21
CA ILE A 19 -9.34 -3.08 2.18
C ILE A 19 -9.86 -2.65 0.80
N PRO A 20 -10.47 -1.46 0.68
CA PRO A 20 -10.98 -0.97 -0.60
C PRO A 20 -9.85 -0.81 -1.62
N GLY A 21 -10.17 -1.02 -2.89
CA GLY A 21 -9.26 -0.69 -3.98
C GLY A 21 -9.02 0.81 -4.05
N ASP A 22 -7.75 1.19 -4.16
CA ASP A 22 -7.34 2.58 -4.32
C ASP A 22 -6.10 2.63 -5.21
N TYR A 23 -5.92 3.73 -5.96
CA TYR A 23 -4.79 3.88 -6.88
C TYR A 23 -3.60 4.62 -6.26
N ASP A 24 -3.74 5.07 -5.02
CA ASP A 24 -2.82 6.01 -4.37
C ASP A 24 -2.32 5.50 -3.03
N THR A 25 -3.19 4.83 -2.24
CA THR A 25 -2.85 4.36 -0.90
C THR A 25 -3.41 2.98 -0.58
N ASN A 26 -2.79 2.32 0.39
CA ASN A 26 -3.29 1.09 1.01
C ASN A 26 -3.55 1.27 2.53
N GLU A 27 -3.60 2.49 3.02
CA GLU A 27 -3.73 2.82 4.45
C GLU A 27 -5.20 2.87 4.91
N PHE A 28 -5.96 1.83 4.59
CA PHE A 28 -7.35 1.70 5.02
C PHE A 28 -7.51 0.70 6.16
N ALA A 29 -8.52 0.92 6.99
CA ALA A 29 -8.93 -0.09 7.97
C ALA A 29 -9.50 -1.32 7.25
N TYR A 30 -9.12 -2.51 7.72
CA TYR A 30 -9.63 -3.77 7.18
C TYR A 30 -11.14 -3.90 7.41
N THR A 31 -11.82 -4.42 6.40
CA THR A 31 -13.20 -4.88 6.48
C THR A 31 -13.20 -6.40 6.50
N THR A 32 -13.91 -6.98 7.46
CA THR A 32 -14.17 -8.42 7.55
C THR A 32 -15.65 -8.64 7.36
N ALA A 33 -16.03 -9.33 6.28
CA ALA A 33 -17.43 -9.61 5.94
C ALA A 33 -17.54 -10.82 5.00
N ALA A 34 -18.71 -11.42 4.92
CA ALA A 34 -19.03 -12.35 3.86
C ALA A 34 -19.02 -11.62 2.49
N ILE A 35 -18.70 -12.33 1.40
CA ILE A 35 -18.61 -11.73 0.06
C ILE A 35 -19.89 -10.97 -0.30
N SER A 36 -21.06 -11.55 -0.02
CA SER A 36 -22.36 -10.93 -0.30
C SER A 36 -22.65 -9.64 0.48
N GLU A 37 -21.89 -9.39 1.57
CA GLU A 37 -22.08 -8.25 2.47
C GLU A 37 -20.94 -7.24 2.39
N VAL A 38 -19.84 -7.59 1.72
CA VAL A 38 -18.57 -6.84 1.79
C VAL A 38 -18.71 -5.42 1.24
N ARG A 39 -19.52 -5.22 0.21
CA ARG A 39 -19.76 -3.90 -0.37
C ARG A 39 -20.33 -2.94 0.65
N GLU A 40 -21.44 -3.32 1.27
CA GLU A 40 -22.11 -2.48 2.28
C GLU A 40 -21.22 -2.28 3.52
N ALA A 41 -20.55 -3.33 3.99
CA ALA A 41 -19.66 -3.27 5.13
C ALA A 41 -18.48 -2.32 4.88
N MET A 42 -17.88 -2.38 3.70
CA MET A 42 -16.77 -1.51 3.31
C MET A 42 -17.20 -0.04 3.18
N GLU A 43 -18.32 0.23 2.51
CA GLU A 43 -18.86 1.57 2.40
C GLU A 43 -19.19 2.18 3.76
N ARG A 44 -19.73 1.39 4.67
CA ARG A 44 -19.99 1.81 6.05
C ARG A 44 -18.71 2.18 6.79
N ASN A 45 -17.63 1.39 6.62
CA ASN A 45 -16.33 1.66 7.23
C ASN A 45 -15.69 2.93 6.66
N LEU A 46 -15.74 3.14 5.36
CA LEU A 46 -15.23 4.35 4.70
C LEU A 46 -15.96 5.60 5.19
N ARG A 47 -17.29 5.58 5.19
CA ARG A 47 -18.11 6.70 5.70
C ARG A 47 -17.80 7.02 7.16
N LYS A 48 -17.64 6.02 8.01
CA LYS A 48 -17.31 6.20 9.43
C LYS A 48 -15.97 6.89 9.64
N LYS A 49 -15.03 6.67 8.72
CA LYS A 49 -13.67 7.26 8.77
C LYS A 49 -13.54 8.56 7.97
N GLY A 50 -14.56 8.92 7.19
CA GLY A 50 -14.48 10.07 6.27
C GLY A 50 -13.53 9.86 5.10
N TYR A 51 -13.30 8.62 4.69
CA TYR A 51 -12.42 8.28 3.57
C TYR A 51 -13.22 7.98 2.30
N GLU A 52 -12.61 8.29 1.16
CA GLU A 52 -13.06 7.92 -0.17
C GLU A 52 -11.98 7.09 -0.85
N ALA A 53 -12.35 5.94 -1.40
CA ALA A 53 -11.45 5.13 -2.22
C ALA A 53 -11.47 5.63 -3.67
N LYS A 54 -10.31 5.67 -4.33
CA LYS A 54 -10.14 6.29 -5.64
C LYS A 54 -10.28 5.33 -6.83
N ALA A 55 -10.53 4.04 -6.60
CA ALA A 55 -10.80 3.13 -7.70
C ALA A 55 -12.16 3.41 -8.33
N THR A 56 -12.25 3.26 -9.66
CA THR A 56 -13.45 3.60 -10.45
C THR A 56 -14.59 2.58 -10.35
N SER A 57 -14.33 1.41 -9.77
CA SER A 57 -15.28 0.33 -9.56
C SER A 57 -15.16 -0.25 -8.16
N PHE A 58 -16.12 -1.08 -7.76
CA PHE A 58 -16.01 -1.76 -6.48
C PHE A 58 -14.91 -2.81 -6.52
N THR A 59 -13.77 -2.45 -5.97
CA THR A 59 -12.57 -3.28 -5.95
C THR A 59 -12.03 -3.45 -4.53
N VAL A 60 -11.24 -4.51 -4.34
CA VAL A 60 -10.41 -4.73 -3.15
C VAL A 60 -8.96 -4.83 -3.57
N GLN A 61 -8.06 -4.51 -2.65
CA GLN A 61 -6.63 -4.62 -2.89
C GLN A 61 -6.12 -6.06 -2.74
N THR A 62 -4.99 -6.34 -3.37
CA THR A 62 -4.18 -7.53 -3.12
C THR A 62 -2.97 -7.17 -2.23
N PRO A 63 -2.45 -8.11 -1.41
CA PRO A 63 -2.92 -9.49 -1.24
C PRO A 63 -4.29 -9.58 -0.57
N LEU A 64 -5.20 -10.36 -1.16
CA LEU A 64 -6.53 -10.61 -0.60
C LEU A 64 -6.54 -11.90 0.22
N MET A 65 -6.98 -11.82 1.46
CA MET A 65 -7.18 -13.00 2.31
C MET A 65 -8.65 -13.38 2.40
N ILE A 66 -8.93 -14.66 2.22
CA ILE A 66 -10.26 -15.26 2.26
C ILE A 66 -10.24 -16.43 3.23
N LYS A 67 -11.27 -16.55 4.06
CA LYS A 67 -11.52 -17.77 4.85
C LYS A 67 -12.74 -18.45 4.32
N THR A 68 -12.59 -19.69 3.86
CA THR A 68 -13.71 -20.47 3.33
C THR A 68 -14.64 -20.94 4.44
N THR A 69 -15.85 -21.32 4.07
CA THR A 69 -16.84 -21.93 4.99
C THR A 69 -16.36 -23.28 5.55
N GLU A 70 -15.49 -23.96 4.82
CA GLU A 70 -14.85 -25.22 5.22
C GLU A 70 -13.62 -25.03 6.13
N GLY A 71 -13.22 -23.78 6.37
CA GLY A 71 -12.11 -23.43 7.28
C GLY A 71 -10.75 -23.28 6.61
N LEU A 72 -10.66 -23.38 5.28
CA LEU A 72 -9.43 -23.10 4.55
C LEU A 72 -9.19 -21.59 4.44
N TYR A 73 -7.93 -21.22 4.36
CA TYR A 73 -7.48 -19.86 4.04
C TYR A 73 -6.97 -19.82 2.61
N ILE A 74 -7.39 -18.82 1.86
CA ILE A 74 -6.96 -18.56 0.49
C ILE A 74 -6.35 -17.17 0.44
N ASN A 75 -5.18 -17.04 -0.16
CA ASN A 75 -4.56 -15.76 -0.45
C ASN A 75 -4.41 -15.60 -1.96
N ILE A 76 -4.95 -14.51 -2.49
CA ILE A 76 -4.78 -14.12 -3.89
C ILE A 76 -3.83 -12.93 -3.95
N HIS A 77 -2.76 -13.07 -4.73
CA HIS A 77 -1.75 -12.03 -4.87
C HIS A 77 -1.06 -12.12 -6.24
N GLU A 78 0.02 -11.39 -6.39
CA GLU A 78 0.86 -11.35 -7.58
C GLU A 78 2.34 -11.44 -7.21
N ALA A 79 3.17 -11.87 -8.15
CA ALA A 79 4.62 -11.89 -8.02
C ALA A 79 5.29 -11.49 -9.32
N ALA A 80 6.57 -11.11 -9.26
CA ALA A 80 7.33 -10.59 -10.39
C ALA A 80 6.62 -9.41 -11.10
N LEU A 81 6.11 -8.48 -10.31
CA LEU A 81 5.48 -7.26 -10.81
C LEU A 81 6.57 -6.29 -11.30
N VAL A 82 6.99 -6.46 -12.56
CA VAL A 82 8.03 -5.67 -13.21
C VAL A 82 7.46 -5.10 -14.51
N ASP A 83 7.56 -3.79 -14.70
CA ASP A 83 7.06 -3.06 -15.88
C ASP A 83 5.58 -3.35 -16.23
N TYR A 84 4.76 -3.59 -15.22
CA TYR A 84 3.36 -3.92 -15.35
C TYR A 84 2.53 -3.24 -14.25
N SER A 85 1.22 -3.07 -14.46
CA SER A 85 0.33 -2.46 -13.48
C SER A 85 0.01 -3.42 -12.33
N ALA A 86 -0.05 -2.87 -11.12
CA ALA A 86 -0.51 -3.60 -9.95
C ALA A 86 -1.98 -4.02 -10.09
N MET A 87 -2.30 -5.20 -9.57
CA MET A 87 -3.61 -5.79 -9.62
C MET A 87 -4.43 -5.45 -8.37
N LEU A 88 -5.56 -4.79 -8.57
CA LEU A 88 -6.71 -4.84 -7.68
C LEU A 88 -7.66 -5.94 -8.16
N LEU A 89 -8.69 -6.23 -7.40
CA LEU A 89 -9.73 -7.20 -7.77
C LEU A 89 -11.10 -6.54 -7.76
N ASN A 90 -11.78 -6.51 -8.91
CA ASN A 90 -13.22 -6.24 -8.94
C ASN A 90 -13.94 -7.36 -8.19
N VAL A 91 -14.97 -7.02 -7.46
CA VAL A 91 -15.76 -7.98 -6.68
C VAL A 91 -17.15 -8.08 -7.24
N ASP A 92 -17.54 -9.27 -7.69
CA ASP A 92 -18.92 -9.66 -7.89
C ASP A 92 -19.42 -10.32 -6.60
N ASP A 93 -20.15 -9.54 -5.82
CA ASP A 93 -20.69 -9.94 -4.53
C ASP A 93 -21.92 -10.85 -4.59
N LYS A 94 -22.41 -11.16 -5.82
CA LYS A 94 -23.53 -12.06 -6.08
C LYS A 94 -23.08 -13.42 -6.59
N GLU A 95 -22.16 -13.40 -7.55
CA GLU A 95 -21.64 -14.63 -8.17
C GLU A 95 -20.36 -15.13 -7.48
N PHE A 96 -19.88 -14.43 -6.43
CA PHE A 96 -18.66 -14.75 -5.67
C PHE A 96 -17.42 -14.88 -6.56
N ASN A 97 -17.32 -13.98 -7.52
CA ASN A 97 -16.25 -13.91 -8.51
C ASN A 97 -15.40 -12.68 -8.28
N PHE A 98 -14.10 -12.82 -8.54
CA PHE A 98 -13.15 -11.72 -8.58
C PHE A 98 -12.53 -11.65 -9.97
N SER A 99 -12.41 -10.46 -10.53
CA SER A 99 -11.70 -10.24 -11.79
C SER A 99 -10.59 -9.21 -11.62
N ALA A 100 -9.49 -9.41 -12.33
CA ALA A 100 -8.37 -8.48 -12.29
C ALA A 100 -8.80 -7.07 -12.70
N HIS A 101 -8.37 -6.10 -11.92
CA HIS A 101 -8.51 -4.68 -12.21
C HIS A 101 -7.14 -4.03 -12.11
N LEU A 102 -6.56 -3.70 -13.23
CA LEU A 102 -5.22 -3.12 -13.28
C LEU A 102 -5.26 -1.63 -12.96
N THR A 103 -4.35 -1.18 -12.10
CA THR A 103 -4.19 0.24 -11.75
C THR A 103 -3.80 1.06 -12.98
N PRO A 104 -4.57 2.10 -13.37
CA PRO A 104 -4.23 2.93 -14.50
C PRO A 104 -3.15 3.96 -14.18
N ASP A 105 -2.39 4.37 -15.17
CA ASP A 105 -1.56 5.57 -15.10
C ASP A 105 -2.39 6.85 -15.30
N LYS A 106 -1.73 8.01 -15.28
CA LYS A 106 -2.38 9.31 -15.50
C LYS A 106 -3.10 9.45 -16.85
N LEU A 107 -2.77 8.61 -17.83
CA LEU A 107 -3.37 8.58 -19.16
C LEU A 107 -4.39 7.45 -19.31
N GLY A 108 -4.71 6.75 -18.23
CA GLY A 108 -5.60 5.59 -18.22
C GLY A 108 -4.98 4.32 -18.82
N LYS A 109 -3.67 4.26 -19.00
CA LYS A 109 -2.97 3.08 -19.50
C LYS A 109 -2.62 2.13 -18.36
N LYS A 110 -2.71 0.84 -18.61
CA LYS A 110 -2.48 -0.23 -17.64
C LYS A 110 -1.16 -0.97 -17.88
N GLY A 111 -0.18 -0.28 -18.41
CA GLY A 111 1.18 -0.76 -18.69
C GLY A 111 1.62 -0.55 -20.13
N TYR A 112 2.92 -0.39 -20.29
CA TYR A 112 3.60 -0.24 -21.59
C TYR A 112 4.53 -1.42 -21.76
N LEU A 113 4.19 -2.33 -22.67
CA LEU A 113 4.94 -3.56 -22.86
C LEU A 113 5.80 -3.51 -24.11
N GLN A 114 7.00 -4.00 -23.98
CA GLN A 114 7.95 -4.21 -25.08
C GLN A 114 8.30 -5.69 -25.20
N LEU A 115 8.26 -6.23 -26.40
CA LEU A 115 8.62 -7.64 -26.66
C LEU A 115 10.14 -7.84 -26.69
N PRO A 116 10.66 -8.98 -26.17
CA PRO A 116 9.95 -10.03 -25.44
C PRO A 116 9.58 -9.58 -24.01
N LEU A 117 8.46 -10.07 -23.48
CA LEU A 117 7.97 -9.70 -22.15
C LEU A 117 7.53 -10.92 -21.36
N HIS A 118 7.49 -10.74 -20.05
CA HIS A 118 6.79 -11.62 -19.11
C HIS A 118 5.74 -10.82 -18.36
N THR A 119 4.54 -11.38 -18.20
CA THR A 119 3.52 -10.82 -17.31
C THR A 119 3.80 -11.25 -15.88
N PRO A 120 3.32 -10.50 -14.87
CA PRO A 120 3.36 -10.94 -13.48
C PRO A 120 2.66 -12.29 -13.28
N TRP A 121 3.09 -13.03 -12.29
CA TRP A 121 2.39 -14.21 -11.81
C TRP A 121 1.13 -13.79 -11.05
N ARG A 122 0.03 -14.51 -11.27
CA ARG A 122 -1.16 -14.44 -10.43
C ARG A 122 -1.13 -15.63 -9.51
N THR A 123 -0.98 -15.38 -8.22
CA THR A 123 -0.71 -16.42 -7.23
C THR A 123 -1.95 -16.70 -6.39
N ILE A 124 -2.16 -17.99 -6.12
CA ILE A 124 -3.19 -18.47 -5.19
C ILE A 124 -2.50 -19.39 -4.20
N MET A 125 -2.55 -19.06 -2.92
CA MET A 125 -2.08 -19.92 -1.84
C MET A 125 -3.29 -20.44 -1.07
N VAL A 126 -3.32 -21.72 -0.78
CA VAL A 126 -4.40 -22.36 -0.01
C VAL A 126 -3.79 -23.13 1.15
N SER A 127 -4.32 -22.95 2.34
CA SER A 127 -3.88 -23.65 3.54
C SER A 127 -5.02 -23.79 4.55
N ASP A 128 -4.94 -24.78 5.40
CA ASP A 128 -5.76 -24.92 6.59
C ASP A 128 -5.26 -24.09 7.78
N ASP A 129 -4.09 -23.47 7.65
CA ASP A 129 -3.49 -22.57 8.64
C ASP A 129 -3.06 -21.25 8.00
N ALA A 130 -3.63 -20.12 8.44
CA ALA A 130 -3.27 -18.79 7.96
C ALA A 130 -1.79 -18.46 8.15
N ARG A 131 -1.13 -19.02 9.17
CA ARG A 131 0.31 -18.81 9.42
C ARG A 131 1.17 -19.40 8.32
N SER A 132 0.72 -20.48 7.69
CA SER A 132 1.43 -21.11 6.56
C SER A 132 1.45 -20.21 5.33
N ILE A 133 0.40 -19.41 5.12
CA ILE A 133 0.36 -18.40 4.05
C ILE A 133 1.40 -17.31 4.32
N LEU A 134 1.47 -16.81 5.56
CA LEU A 134 2.45 -15.79 5.95
C LEU A 134 3.89 -16.30 5.82
N ALA A 135 4.13 -17.58 6.16
CA ALA A 135 5.46 -18.22 6.09
C ALA A 135 5.84 -18.69 4.68
N SER A 136 4.94 -18.59 3.70
CA SER A 136 5.15 -19.07 2.34
C SER A 136 6.28 -18.31 1.63
N GLN A 137 7.15 -19.05 0.96
CA GLN A 137 8.20 -18.50 0.10
C GLN A 137 7.75 -18.35 -1.37
N LEU A 138 6.47 -18.63 -1.69
CA LEU A 138 5.99 -18.66 -3.07
C LEU A 138 6.30 -17.37 -3.82
N ILE A 139 5.98 -16.22 -3.22
CA ILE A 139 6.19 -14.92 -3.86
C ILE A 139 7.69 -14.67 -4.12
N LEU A 140 8.55 -15.01 -3.17
CA LEU A 140 10.00 -14.86 -3.34
C LEU A 140 10.54 -15.80 -4.43
N ASN A 141 10.06 -17.04 -4.49
CA ASN A 141 10.51 -18.03 -5.46
C ASN A 141 10.08 -17.73 -6.90
N LEU A 142 9.03 -16.94 -7.08
CA LEU A 142 8.53 -16.50 -8.39
C LEU A 142 9.15 -15.19 -8.89
N ASN A 143 9.99 -14.55 -8.08
CA ASN A 143 10.77 -13.39 -8.49
C ASN A 143 12.17 -13.80 -8.95
N GLU A 144 12.78 -12.95 -9.77
CA GLU A 144 14.19 -13.12 -10.14
C GLU A 144 15.07 -13.07 -8.89
N PRO A 145 16.17 -13.84 -8.86
CA PRO A 145 17.10 -13.80 -7.74
C PRO A 145 17.72 -12.42 -7.56
N CYS A 146 18.14 -12.13 -6.34
CA CYS A 146 18.85 -10.89 -6.03
C CYS A 146 20.07 -10.72 -6.93
N LYS A 147 20.20 -9.55 -7.53
CA LYS A 147 21.33 -9.18 -8.42
C LYS A 147 22.48 -8.46 -7.70
N LEU A 148 22.31 -8.18 -6.41
CA LEU A 148 23.39 -7.59 -5.60
C LEU A 148 24.41 -8.67 -5.25
N GLU A 149 25.69 -8.41 -5.51
CA GLU A 149 26.80 -9.34 -5.21
C GLU A 149 27.03 -9.44 -3.69
N ASP A 150 26.91 -8.32 -2.97
CA ASP A 150 27.02 -8.27 -1.52
C ASP A 150 25.77 -7.65 -0.89
N THR A 151 25.14 -8.39 0.00
CA THR A 151 23.98 -7.97 0.79
C THR A 151 24.27 -7.86 2.29
N SER A 152 25.53 -8.01 2.71
CA SER A 152 25.94 -8.02 4.12
C SER A 152 25.67 -6.71 4.87
N TRP A 153 25.54 -5.61 4.13
CA TRP A 153 25.17 -4.29 4.66
C TRP A 153 23.69 -4.14 5.02
N ILE A 154 22.82 -5.01 4.48
CA ILE A 154 21.38 -5.01 4.78
C ILE A 154 21.18 -5.67 6.14
N LYS A 155 20.87 -4.86 7.15
CA LYS A 155 20.63 -5.34 8.53
C LYS A 155 19.34 -4.76 9.05
N PRO A 156 18.56 -5.52 9.84
CA PRO A 156 17.45 -4.95 10.59
C PRO A 156 17.94 -3.81 11.48
N GLN A 157 17.24 -2.69 11.46
CA GLN A 157 17.60 -1.49 12.21
C GLN A 157 16.41 -1.01 13.03
N LYS A 158 16.70 -0.38 14.17
CA LYS A 158 15.74 0.44 14.90
C LYS A 158 15.87 1.87 14.39
N PHE A 159 14.75 2.54 14.18
CA PHE A 159 14.79 3.97 13.86
C PHE A 159 13.76 4.75 14.67
N ILE A 160 14.03 6.04 14.86
CA ILE A 160 13.08 7.03 15.34
C ILE A 160 12.59 7.84 14.15
N GLY A 161 11.27 8.03 14.02
CA GLY A 161 10.67 8.78 12.93
C GLY A 161 10.11 10.11 13.39
N VAL A 162 10.40 11.17 12.66
CA VAL A 162 9.88 12.52 12.96
C VAL A 162 8.39 12.67 12.67
N TRP A 163 7.82 11.80 11.83
CA TRP A 163 6.41 11.78 11.47
C TRP A 163 5.46 11.82 12.66
N TRP A 164 5.75 11.06 13.71
CA TRP A 164 4.89 10.95 14.88
C TRP A 164 4.77 12.22 15.69
N GLU A 165 5.72 13.13 15.62
CA GLU A 165 5.67 14.40 16.33
C GLU A 165 4.41 15.18 15.98
N MET A 166 4.00 15.17 14.72
CA MET A 166 2.82 15.88 14.24
C MET A 166 1.51 15.30 14.79
N PHE A 167 1.51 14.04 15.21
CA PHE A 167 0.35 13.36 15.79
C PHE A 167 0.36 13.33 17.33
N THR A 168 1.51 13.51 17.96
CA THR A 168 1.66 13.38 19.42
C THR A 168 1.58 14.71 20.17
N GLY A 169 1.23 15.79 19.48
CA GLY A 169 1.03 17.10 20.11
C GLY A 169 2.29 17.97 20.20
N GLY A 170 3.36 17.62 19.48
CA GLY A 170 4.59 18.43 19.39
C GLY A 170 4.41 19.78 18.68
N GLY A 171 3.23 20.04 18.12
CA GLY A 171 2.85 21.34 17.57
C GLY A 171 3.38 21.64 16.17
N GLY A 172 4.03 20.68 15.51
CA GLY A 172 4.52 20.81 14.15
C GLY A 172 3.41 20.70 13.10
N THR A 173 3.63 21.28 11.94
CA THR A 173 2.83 21.09 10.72
C THR A 173 3.67 20.48 9.61
N TRP A 174 3.02 19.79 8.66
CA TRP A 174 3.70 19.22 7.49
C TRP A 174 4.21 20.27 6.53
N ALA A 175 3.46 21.36 6.37
CA ALA A 175 3.77 22.40 5.41
C ALA A 175 4.76 23.40 5.99
N TYR A 176 5.76 23.76 5.19
CA TYR A 176 6.71 24.83 5.48
C TYR A 176 6.02 26.20 5.59
N SER A 177 4.97 26.40 4.80
CA SER A 177 4.19 27.63 4.75
C SER A 177 2.70 27.33 4.81
N ASP A 178 1.86 28.36 5.00
CA ASP A 178 0.40 28.23 4.91
C ASP A 178 -0.10 28.05 3.47
N TYR A 179 0.79 27.92 2.50
CA TYR A 179 0.47 27.73 1.09
C TYR A 179 0.33 26.25 0.73
N TYR A 180 -0.81 25.67 1.03
CA TYR A 180 -1.12 24.24 0.82
C TYR A 180 -1.17 23.74 -0.64
N LYS A 181 -0.95 24.62 -1.63
CA LYS A 181 -1.01 24.26 -3.04
C LYS A 181 0.37 24.29 -3.72
N ALA A 182 1.42 24.22 -2.95
CA ALA A 182 2.76 24.11 -3.50
C ALA A 182 2.87 22.86 -4.41
N LYS A 183 3.47 23.03 -5.59
CA LYS A 183 3.66 21.97 -6.57
C LYS A 183 5.13 21.81 -6.87
N PRO A 184 5.74 20.64 -6.62
CA PRO A 184 7.14 20.39 -6.95
C PRO A 184 7.45 20.73 -8.41
N GLY A 185 8.56 21.45 -8.64
CA GLY A 185 8.98 21.87 -9.97
C GLY A 185 8.20 23.01 -10.62
N ILE A 186 7.14 23.53 -9.96
CA ILE A 186 6.30 24.63 -10.46
C ILE A 186 6.33 25.82 -9.49
N THR A 187 6.15 25.54 -8.20
CA THR A 187 6.11 26.58 -7.17
C THR A 187 7.51 27.14 -6.93
N ASP A 188 7.63 28.45 -6.94
CA ASP A 188 8.86 29.15 -6.54
C ASP A 188 8.95 29.20 -5.02
N TYR A 189 9.63 28.21 -4.45
CA TYR A 189 9.77 28.06 -2.99
C TYR A 189 10.49 29.22 -2.33
N SER A 190 11.30 30.01 -3.06
CA SER A 190 11.97 31.20 -2.51
C SER A 190 11.02 32.32 -2.11
N LYS A 191 9.78 32.25 -2.60
CA LYS A 191 8.70 33.22 -2.30
C LYS A 191 7.76 32.78 -1.19
N LEU A 192 7.92 31.56 -0.68
CA LEU A 192 7.11 31.07 0.42
C LEU A 192 7.59 31.66 1.74
N THR A 193 6.66 32.05 2.59
CA THR A 193 6.95 32.53 3.94
C THR A 193 6.78 31.38 4.92
N PRO A 194 7.79 31.08 5.75
CA PRO A 194 7.65 30.06 6.80
C PRO A 194 6.49 30.39 7.74
N ASN A 195 5.65 29.40 8.05
CA ASN A 195 4.54 29.59 8.99
C ASN A 195 4.97 29.57 10.48
N GLY A 196 6.24 29.26 10.75
CA GLY A 196 6.80 29.19 12.10
C GLY A 196 6.42 27.94 12.91
N HIS A 197 5.64 27.01 12.31
CA HIS A 197 5.17 25.75 12.92
C HIS A 197 5.80 24.52 12.28
N HIS A 198 6.59 24.70 11.22
CA HIS A 198 7.27 23.61 10.54
C HIS A 198 8.51 23.20 11.34
N PRO A 199 8.56 22.01 11.93
CA PRO A 199 9.65 21.58 12.77
C PRO A 199 10.88 21.11 11.99
N ALA A 200 10.83 21.00 10.67
CA ALA A 200 11.90 20.50 9.83
C ALA A 200 13.04 21.52 9.68
N ASN A 201 13.77 21.73 10.74
CA ASN A 201 14.98 22.54 10.73
C ASN A 201 16.19 21.73 11.25
N THR A 202 17.38 22.21 10.93
CA THR A 202 18.62 21.50 11.24
C THR A 202 18.80 21.23 12.73
N GLU A 203 18.48 22.17 13.59
CA GLU A 203 18.67 22.01 15.02
C GLU A 203 17.74 20.95 15.59
N HIS A 204 16.48 20.96 15.19
CA HIS A 204 15.51 19.97 15.64
C HIS A 204 15.83 18.54 15.14
N VAL A 205 16.30 18.41 13.90
CA VAL A 205 16.73 17.09 13.38
C VAL A 205 17.97 16.59 14.14
N LYS A 206 18.90 17.48 14.57
CA LYS A 206 20.01 17.07 15.43
C LYS A 206 19.56 16.53 16.77
N GLU A 207 18.52 17.10 17.39
CA GLU A 207 17.94 16.57 18.64
C GLU A 207 17.46 15.12 18.46
N TYR A 208 16.84 14.78 17.34
CA TYR A 208 16.49 13.40 17.02
C TYR A 208 17.71 12.50 16.84
N ILE A 209 18.76 12.99 16.19
CA ILE A 209 20.01 12.25 15.98
C ILE A 209 20.69 11.99 17.33
N ASP A 210 20.81 13.01 18.18
CA ASP A 210 21.40 12.90 19.49
C ASP A 210 20.61 11.91 20.37
N PHE A 211 19.29 12.02 20.39
CA PHE A 211 18.42 11.07 21.09
C PHE A 211 18.60 9.63 20.57
N ALA A 212 18.67 9.44 19.28
CA ALA A 212 18.89 8.11 18.69
C ALA A 212 20.23 7.53 19.13
N ALA A 213 21.30 8.33 19.07
CA ALA A 213 22.63 7.93 19.49
C ALA A 213 22.71 7.57 20.99
N GLU A 214 22.12 8.38 21.87
CA GLU A 214 22.08 8.16 23.31
C GLU A 214 21.28 6.91 23.70
N ASN A 215 20.28 6.53 22.90
CA ASN A 215 19.38 5.41 23.19
C ASN A 215 19.67 4.14 22.39
N GLY A 216 20.78 4.07 21.66
CA GLY A 216 21.15 2.89 20.87
C GLY A 216 20.16 2.60 19.73
N ILE A 217 19.63 3.66 19.12
CA ILE A 217 18.78 3.60 17.93
C ILE A 217 19.66 3.87 16.70
N ASP A 218 19.57 3.00 15.70
CA ASP A 218 20.54 2.97 14.60
C ASP A 218 20.35 4.11 13.58
N ALA A 219 19.12 4.64 13.48
CA ALA A 219 18.78 5.59 12.42
C ALA A 219 17.69 6.60 12.82
N VAL A 220 17.63 7.70 12.09
CA VAL A 220 16.54 8.68 12.14
C VAL A 220 15.88 8.72 10.77
N LEU A 221 14.58 8.49 10.71
CA LEU A 221 13.76 8.63 9.50
C LEU A 221 13.14 10.03 9.47
N VAL A 222 13.61 10.86 8.54
CA VAL A 222 13.03 12.17 8.27
C VAL A 222 12.07 12.01 7.08
N GLU A 223 10.79 12.00 7.37
CA GLU A 223 9.73 11.72 6.42
C GLU A 223 8.63 12.79 6.53
N GLY A 224 8.04 13.19 5.41
CA GLY A 224 6.94 14.14 5.34
C GLY A 224 7.34 15.61 5.53
N TRP A 225 8.57 15.91 5.91
CA TRP A 225 9.06 17.28 6.11
C TRP A 225 9.62 17.93 4.85
N ASN A 226 9.63 17.21 3.76
CA ASN A 226 10.13 17.66 2.46
C ASN A 226 9.01 18.17 1.53
N GLU A 227 7.81 18.30 2.05
CA GLU A 227 6.70 18.94 1.35
C GLU A 227 6.64 20.42 1.71
N GLY A 228 6.85 21.24 0.72
CA GLY A 228 6.84 22.69 0.86
C GLY A 228 5.45 23.29 0.69
#